data_0a3c24b7aad6a2d31fd121236b058324
#
_entry.id   0a3c24b7aad6a2d31fd121236b058324
#
_cell.length_a   1.000
_cell.length_b   1.000
_cell.length_c   1.000
_cell.angle_alpha   90.00
_cell.angle_beta   90.00
_cell.angle_gamma   90.00
#
_symmetry.space_group_name_H-M   'P 1'
#
loop_
_entity.id
_entity.type
_entity.pdbx_description
1 polymer ?
#
loop_
_entity_poly.entity_id
_entity_poly.type
_entity_poly.pdbx_seq_one_letter_code
_entity_poly.pdbx_strand_id
1 'polypeptide(L)'
;MNLLMLSDVYFPRVNGVSTSIRTFAGSLARMGHCVTIVAPDYGEGSGQEQHDGGGLYEIVRLPARRIFFDPEDCLIRKSALKDVLPRLAQRHWDVIHIHTPFRAHQLGVWLAKLTGRPTVETYHTYFEEYIANYLPWAPRSWLKLFARRASHKLCQDVDHLIVPSQQMAGVLDGYGITTPRTVLPTGIDLQEFRGGSGERFREQYGIGADRPTLVTVSRLAMEKNTGFLLQVVGRLVAEFPKLLFIVAGEGPDAERLKKQTAAMGLQDNVRFFGNLDRRTVLLDCYRAGDLFAFASPTETQGLVLIEAMALGVPIVSTAVMGTATVLRDAKSACISAEDVEVFAGHVARLLRSPADRAQLAQAGPEDAQAWSTEGLMRRVVALYAGLSTARRDESGRVRVAMLE
;
A
#
# COMPACT_ATOMS: atom_id res chain seq x y z
N MET A 1 -17.34 10.41 -15.90
CA MET A 1 -17.99 9.22 -15.29
C MET A 1 -18.30 9.49 -13.85
N ASN A 2 -19.37 8.85 -13.33
CA ASN A 2 -19.71 8.82 -11.91
C ASN A 2 -19.18 7.51 -11.30
N LEU A 3 -18.17 7.61 -10.45
CA LEU A 3 -17.43 6.47 -9.90
C LEU A 3 -17.72 6.34 -8.40
N LEU A 4 -18.07 5.14 -7.97
CA LEU A 4 -18.24 4.82 -6.56
C LEU A 4 -17.10 3.93 -6.10
N MET A 5 -16.34 4.37 -5.12
CA MET A 5 -15.27 3.60 -4.48
C MET A 5 -15.71 3.16 -3.08
N LEU A 6 -15.56 1.86 -2.79
CA LEU A 6 -15.99 1.26 -1.52
C LEU A 6 -14.80 0.67 -0.79
N SER A 7 -14.62 1.04 0.48
CA SER A 7 -13.53 0.53 1.30
C SER A 7 -13.90 0.38 2.77
N ASP A 8 -13.37 -0.65 3.42
CA ASP A 8 -13.43 -0.82 4.88
C ASP A 8 -12.26 -0.09 5.60
N VAL A 9 -11.35 0.53 4.84
CA VAL A 9 -10.23 1.30 5.38
C VAL A 9 -10.00 2.56 4.54
N TYR A 10 -9.87 3.69 5.22
CA TYR A 10 -9.54 4.97 4.60
C TYR A 10 -8.95 5.91 5.65
N PHE A 11 -8.42 7.08 5.24
CA PHE A 11 -7.94 8.08 6.18
C PHE A 11 -8.98 8.41 7.26
N PRO A 12 -8.58 8.65 8.53
CA PRO A 12 -7.21 8.90 9.03
C PRO A 12 -6.31 7.67 9.12
N ARG A 13 -6.82 6.46 8.89
CA ARG A 13 -6.02 5.24 8.88
C ARG A 13 -5.04 5.24 7.70
N VAL A 14 -3.74 5.35 7.98
CA VAL A 14 -2.68 5.39 6.95
C VAL A 14 -2.15 3.99 6.69
N ASN A 15 -2.34 3.49 5.47
CA ASN A 15 -1.73 2.26 4.95
C ASN A 15 -1.68 2.29 3.42
N GLY A 16 -1.12 1.25 2.79
CA GLY A 16 -1.02 1.16 1.34
C GLY A 16 -2.37 1.20 0.62
N VAL A 17 -3.43 0.64 1.22
CA VAL A 17 -4.78 0.64 0.64
C VAL A 17 -5.39 2.03 0.66
N SER A 18 -5.39 2.73 1.80
CA SER A 18 -5.91 4.10 1.91
C SER A 18 -5.13 5.08 1.02
N THR A 19 -3.81 4.91 0.92
CA THR A 19 -2.97 5.69 0.00
C THR A 19 -3.35 5.43 -1.46
N SER A 20 -3.52 4.17 -1.85
CA SER A 20 -3.96 3.80 -3.20
C SER A 20 -5.31 4.41 -3.55
N ILE A 21 -6.31 4.29 -2.67
CA ILE A 21 -7.65 4.84 -2.87
C ILE A 21 -7.59 6.36 -3.06
N ARG A 22 -6.83 7.08 -2.21
CA ARG A 22 -6.66 8.53 -2.34
C ARG A 22 -6.03 8.91 -3.68
N THR A 23 -5.01 8.18 -4.10
CA THR A 23 -4.33 8.39 -5.40
C THR A 23 -5.30 8.20 -6.55
N PHE A 24 -6.09 7.11 -6.55
CA PHE A 24 -7.12 6.85 -7.56
C PHE A 24 -8.17 7.97 -7.57
N ALA A 25 -8.79 8.25 -6.41
CA ALA A 25 -9.87 9.23 -6.31
C ALA A 25 -9.42 10.64 -6.73
N GLY A 26 -8.29 11.12 -6.21
CA GLY A 26 -7.77 12.44 -6.53
C GLY A 26 -7.38 12.58 -8.01
N SER A 27 -6.78 11.54 -8.59
CA SER A 27 -6.36 11.60 -10.00
C SER A 27 -7.55 11.52 -10.94
N LEU A 28 -8.52 10.65 -10.69
CA LEU A 28 -9.75 10.55 -11.47
C LEU A 28 -10.58 11.84 -11.39
N ALA A 29 -10.64 12.46 -10.21
CA ALA A 29 -11.31 13.75 -10.04
C ALA A 29 -10.63 14.88 -10.82
N ARG A 30 -9.28 14.94 -10.81
CA ARG A 30 -8.50 15.90 -11.65
C ARG A 30 -8.70 15.65 -13.16
N MET A 31 -9.01 14.43 -13.56
CA MET A 31 -9.36 14.08 -14.95
C MET A 31 -10.83 14.38 -15.30
N GLY A 32 -11.59 15.03 -14.41
CA GLY A 32 -12.98 15.45 -14.63
C GLY A 32 -14.04 14.38 -14.34
N HIS A 33 -13.70 13.33 -13.58
CA HIS A 33 -14.67 12.32 -13.15
C HIS A 33 -15.25 12.68 -11.78
N CYS A 34 -16.55 12.39 -11.56
CA CYS A 34 -17.18 12.53 -10.24
C CYS A 34 -16.89 11.28 -9.43
N VAL A 35 -16.19 11.42 -8.30
CA VAL A 35 -15.82 10.29 -7.44
C VAL A 35 -16.47 10.42 -6.08
N THR A 36 -17.10 9.36 -5.60
CA THR A 36 -17.63 9.22 -4.24
C THR A 36 -16.96 8.04 -3.57
N ILE A 37 -16.37 8.26 -2.39
CA ILE A 37 -15.79 7.20 -1.55
C ILE A 37 -16.76 6.88 -0.42
N VAL A 38 -17.05 5.60 -0.19
CA VAL A 38 -17.74 5.11 1.01
C VAL A 38 -16.71 4.44 1.90
N ALA A 39 -16.57 4.92 3.13
CA ALA A 39 -15.54 4.48 4.07
C ALA A 39 -16.05 4.46 5.52
N PRO A 40 -15.36 3.73 6.44
CA PRO A 40 -15.74 3.72 7.85
C PRO A 40 -15.57 5.09 8.51
N ASP A 41 -16.43 5.35 9.49
CA ASP A 41 -16.28 6.43 10.46
C ASP A 41 -15.39 5.97 11.62
N TYR A 42 -14.29 6.68 11.86
CA TYR A 42 -13.33 6.39 12.94
C TYR A 42 -13.68 7.12 14.26
N GLY A 43 -14.78 7.89 14.30
CA GLY A 43 -15.28 8.55 15.52
C GLY A 43 -14.66 9.92 15.80
N GLU A 44 -13.80 10.44 14.95
CA GLU A 44 -13.21 11.77 15.08
C GLU A 44 -14.03 12.81 14.31
N GLY A 45 -15.22 13.17 14.84
CA GLY A 45 -15.98 14.33 14.32
C GLY A 45 -16.46 14.25 12.87
N SER A 46 -16.57 13.07 12.32
CA SER A 46 -16.74 12.78 10.90
C SER A 46 -18.20 12.86 10.39
N GLY A 47 -19.07 13.55 11.09
CA GLY A 47 -20.44 13.81 10.63
C GLY A 47 -20.57 14.85 9.52
N GLN A 48 -19.47 15.45 9.07
CA GLN A 48 -19.43 16.36 7.93
C GLN A 48 -18.75 15.68 6.74
N GLU A 49 -19.32 15.85 5.56
CA GLU A 49 -18.71 15.50 4.28
C GLU A 49 -17.30 16.12 4.21
N GLN A 50 -16.29 15.34 4.52
CA GLN A 50 -14.92 15.81 4.41
C GLN A 50 -14.47 15.62 2.97
N HIS A 51 -14.36 16.73 2.25
CA HIS A 51 -13.63 16.78 1.01
C HIS A 51 -12.12 16.71 1.31
N ASP A 52 -11.51 15.55 1.11
CA ASP A 52 -10.06 15.43 1.14
C ASP A 52 -9.49 15.94 -0.20
N GLY A 53 -8.34 16.61 -0.16
CA GLY A 53 -7.70 17.14 -1.38
C GLY A 53 -8.33 18.39 -1.99
N GLY A 54 -8.94 19.27 -1.18
CA GLY A 54 -9.46 20.56 -1.66
C GLY A 54 -10.82 20.51 -2.35
N GLY A 55 -11.67 19.54 -1.99
CA GLY A 55 -13.04 19.45 -2.54
C GLY A 55 -13.17 18.65 -3.84
N LEU A 56 -12.15 17.87 -4.19
CA LEU A 56 -12.12 17.16 -5.48
C LEU A 56 -13.09 15.96 -5.56
N TYR A 57 -13.43 15.30 -4.43
CA TYR A 57 -14.32 14.16 -4.39
C TYR A 57 -15.09 14.08 -3.07
N GLU A 58 -16.22 13.39 -3.09
CA GLU A 58 -17.12 13.19 -1.94
C GLU A 58 -16.68 11.99 -1.09
N ILE A 59 -16.79 12.10 0.26
CA ILE A 59 -16.58 10.99 1.17
C ILE A 59 -17.82 10.77 2.03
N VAL A 60 -18.43 9.60 1.92
CA VAL A 60 -19.57 9.15 2.73
C VAL A 60 -19.04 8.25 3.86
N ARG A 61 -19.11 8.73 5.10
CA ARG A 61 -18.70 7.98 6.29
C ARG A 61 -19.82 7.12 6.83
N LEU A 62 -19.53 5.83 7.07
CA LEU A 62 -20.49 4.88 7.61
C LEU A 62 -20.15 4.51 9.05
N PRO A 63 -21.15 4.41 9.96
CA PRO A 63 -20.94 3.93 11.31
C PRO A 63 -20.18 2.62 11.36
N ALA A 64 -19.08 2.60 12.12
CA ALA A 64 -18.17 1.48 12.23
C ALA A 64 -17.91 1.12 13.71
N ARG A 65 -17.22 0.02 13.95
CA ARG A 65 -16.73 -0.39 15.26
C ARG A 65 -15.26 -0.79 15.17
N ARG A 66 -14.47 -0.48 16.18
CA ARG A 66 -13.07 -0.92 16.27
C ARG A 66 -12.98 -2.43 16.31
N ILE A 67 -11.93 -2.98 15.70
CA ILE A 67 -11.64 -4.41 15.71
C ILE A 67 -10.79 -4.72 16.93
N PHE A 68 -11.17 -5.74 17.71
CA PHE A 68 -10.54 -6.03 19.00
C PHE A 68 -9.05 -6.38 18.90
N PHE A 69 -8.65 -7.10 17.84
CA PHE A 69 -7.27 -7.55 17.62
C PHE A 69 -6.43 -6.60 16.76
N ASP A 70 -7.05 -5.59 16.17
CA ASP A 70 -6.38 -4.48 15.46
C ASP A 70 -7.14 -3.19 15.76
N PRO A 71 -6.80 -2.50 16.87
CA PRO A 71 -7.53 -1.30 17.33
C PRO A 71 -7.46 -0.12 16.36
N GLU A 72 -6.51 -0.16 15.41
CA GLU A 72 -6.36 0.88 14.39
C GLU A 72 -7.36 0.70 13.24
N ASP A 73 -7.90 -0.52 13.05
CA ASP A 73 -8.86 -0.82 12.00
C ASP A 73 -10.30 -0.83 12.54
N CYS A 74 -11.23 -0.44 11.67
CA CYS A 74 -12.65 -0.41 11.94
C CYS A 74 -13.44 -1.29 10.97
N LEU A 75 -14.48 -1.95 11.46
CA LEU A 75 -15.41 -2.70 10.63
C LEU A 75 -16.75 -1.95 10.53
N ILE A 76 -17.17 -1.62 9.32
CA ILE A 76 -18.47 -0.97 9.06
C ILE A 76 -19.61 -1.83 9.62
N ARG A 77 -20.56 -1.21 10.30
CA ARG A 77 -21.72 -1.93 10.87
C ARG A 77 -22.64 -2.44 9.76
N LYS A 78 -23.13 -3.67 9.89
CA LYS A 78 -24.01 -4.28 8.89
C LYS A 78 -25.33 -3.51 8.73
N SER A 79 -25.85 -2.88 9.79
CA SER A 79 -27.02 -2.00 9.70
C SER A 79 -26.75 -0.80 8.79
N ALA A 80 -25.59 -0.16 8.94
CA ALA A 80 -25.22 0.99 8.13
C ALA A 80 -25.15 0.68 6.62
N LEU A 81 -24.78 -0.56 6.24
CA LEU A 81 -24.86 -0.99 4.83
C LEU A 81 -26.29 -1.00 4.33
N LYS A 82 -27.25 -1.51 5.14
CA LYS A 82 -28.67 -1.54 4.77
C LYS A 82 -29.26 -0.14 4.65
N ASP A 83 -28.84 0.77 5.54
CA ASP A 83 -29.34 2.14 5.58
C ASP A 83 -28.81 2.98 4.40
N VAL A 84 -27.56 2.77 3.98
CA VAL A 84 -26.95 3.52 2.86
C VAL A 84 -27.32 2.96 1.49
N LEU A 85 -27.59 1.66 1.38
CA LEU A 85 -27.83 0.98 0.11
C LEU A 85 -28.94 1.62 -0.74
N PRO A 86 -30.15 1.96 -0.21
CA PRO A 86 -31.20 2.62 -1.00
C PRO A 86 -30.77 4.00 -1.52
N ARG A 87 -30.02 4.76 -0.72
CA ARG A 87 -29.51 6.09 -1.10
C ARG A 87 -28.51 6.00 -2.25
N LEU A 88 -27.58 5.03 -2.19
CA LEU A 88 -26.62 4.79 -3.26
C LEU A 88 -27.28 4.23 -4.52
N ALA A 89 -28.32 3.40 -4.38
CA ALA A 89 -29.05 2.82 -5.51
C ALA A 89 -29.86 3.85 -6.30
N GLN A 90 -30.25 4.98 -5.69
CA GLN A 90 -30.94 6.09 -6.37
C GLN A 90 -30.00 6.97 -7.19
N ARG A 91 -28.67 6.88 -6.96
CA ARG A 91 -27.66 7.64 -7.72
C ARG A 91 -27.23 6.86 -8.95
N HIS A 92 -26.88 7.59 -10.00
CA HIS A 92 -26.29 6.99 -11.20
C HIS A 92 -24.80 6.73 -11.01
N TRP A 93 -24.37 5.49 -11.20
CA TRP A 93 -22.97 5.09 -11.21
C TRP A 93 -22.60 4.47 -12.54
N ASP A 94 -21.43 4.80 -13.08
CA ASP A 94 -20.88 4.15 -14.26
C ASP A 94 -20.13 2.87 -13.88
N VAL A 95 -19.38 2.91 -12.74
CA VAL A 95 -18.63 1.77 -12.20
C VAL A 95 -18.65 1.81 -10.67
N ILE A 96 -18.75 0.63 -10.07
CA ILE A 96 -18.58 0.40 -8.63
C ILE A 96 -17.22 -0.25 -8.41
N HIS A 97 -16.26 0.48 -7.80
CA HIS A 97 -14.92 -0.01 -7.52
C HIS A 97 -14.75 -0.36 -6.05
N ILE A 98 -14.46 -1.63 -5.78
CA ILE A 98 -14.29 -2.20 -4.44
C ILE A 98 -12.79 -2.30 -4.13
N HIS A 99 -12.38 -1.85 -2.95
CA HIS A 99 -10.97 -1.87 -2.54
C HIS A 99 -10.67 -2.81 -1.38
N THR A 100 -11.69 -3.33 -0.70
CA THR A 100 -11.50 -4.24 0.44
C THR A 100 -12.56 -5.34 0.45
N PRO A 101 -12.19 -6.54 0.92
CA PRO A 101 -12.98 -7.76 0.74
C PRO A 101 -14.03 -8.01 1.82
N PHE A 102 -14.30 -7.05 2.70
CA PHE A 102 -15.20 -7.26 3.85
C PHE A 102 -16.59 -6.64 3.60
N ARG A 103 -16.94 -5.57 4.33
CA ARG A 103 -18.24 -4.91 4.22
C ARG A 103 -18.37 -4.09 2.95
N ALA A 104 -17.28 -3.50 2.49
CA ALA A 104 -17.23 -2.78 1.22
C ALA A 104 -17.55 -3.71 0.04
N HIS A 105 -16.98 -4.91 0.01
CA HIS A 105 -17.30 -5.93 -0.99
C HIS A 105 -18.79 -6.30 -0.95
N GLN A 106 -19.33 -6.60 0.24
CA GLN A 106 -20.73 -6.94 0.41
C GLN A 106 -21.66 -5.83 -0.11
N LEU A 107 -21.36 -4.57 0.21
CA LEU A 107 -22.13 -3.40 -0.27
C LEU A 107 -22.05 -3.28 -1.79
N GLY A 108 -20.86 -3.41 -2.38
CA GLY A 108 -20.64 -3.31 -3.83
C GLY A 108 -21.42 -4.38 -4.60
N VAL A 109 -21.36 -5.63 -4.16
CA VAL A 109 -22.11 -6.74 -4.78
C VAL A 109 -23.62 -6.54 -4.64
N TRP A 110 -24.11 -6.08 -3.49
CA TRP A 110 -25.54 -5.78 -3.32
C TRP A 110 -26.00 -4.65 -4.24
N LEU A 111 -25.22 -3.57 -4.31
CA LEU A 111 -25.53 -2.42 -5.15
C LEU A 111 -25.52 -2.79 -6.64
N ALA A 112 -24.52 -3.58 -7.07
CA ALA A 112 -24.43 -4.07 -8.44
C ALA A 112 -25.66 -4.92 -8.84
N LYS A 113 -26.12 -5.79 -7.95
CA LYS A 113 -27.35 -6.59 -8.17
C LYS A 113 -28.61 -5.74 -8.29
N LEU A 114 -28.70 -4.63 -7.54
CA LEU A 114 -29.84 -3.73 -7.59
C LEU A 114 -29.83 -2.82 -8.82
N THR A 115 -28.64 -2.35 -9.22
CA THR A 115 -28.51 -1.30 -10.23
C THR A 115 -28.07 -1.80 -11.59
N GLY A 116 -27.60 -3.05 -11.69
CA GLY A 116 -27.03 -3.61 -12.91
C GLY A 116 -25.68 -3.01 -13.30
N ARG A 117 -25.03 -2.24 -12.43
CA ARG A 117 -23.76 -1.57 -12.74
C ARG A 117 -22.57 -2.51 -12.62
N PRO A 118 -21.55 -2.32 -13.46
CA PRO A 118 -20.34 -3.16 -13.42
C PRO A 118 -19.53 -2.92 -12.15
N THR A 119 -18.92 -4.00 -11.66
CA THR A 119 -18.05 -4.01 -10.50
C THR A 119 -16.60 -4.26 -10.88
N VAL A 120 -15.71 -3.51 -10.26
CA VAL A 120 -14.26 -3.75 -10.29
C VAL A 120 -13.78 -3.95 -8.86
N GLU A 121 -12.88 -4.89 -8.60
CA GLU A 121 -12.23 -5.00 -7.30
C GLU A 121 -10.71 -4.97 -7.45
N THR A 122 -10.06 -4.10 -6.67
CA THR A 122 -8.59 -4.13 -6.58
C THR A 122 -8.15 -5.10 -5.49
N TYR A 123 -7.39 -6.10 -5.89
CA TYR A 123 -6.86 -7.12 -4.99
C TYR A 123 -5.59 -6.62 -4.29
N HIS A 124 -5.77 -5.90 -3.18
CA HIS A 124 -4.68 -5.25 -2.46
C HIS A 124 -3.88 -6.17 -1.52
N THR A 125 -4.46 -7.30 -1.08
CA THR A 125 -3.92 -8.09 0.03
C THR A 125 -3.64 -9.53 -0.38
N TYR A 126 -2.44 -10.02 -0.09
CA TYR A 126 -2.11 -11.44 -0.21
C TYR A 126 -2.65 -12.21 0.99
N PHE A 127 -3.88 -12.73 0.87
CA PHE A 127 -4.65 -13.32 1.98
C PHE A 127 -3.96 -14.51 2.65
N GLU A 128 -3.27 -15.37 1.91
CA GLU A 128 -2.60 -16.54 2.49
C GLU A 128 -1.62 -16.16 3.59
N GLU A 129 -0.76 -15.18 3.30
CA GLU A 129 0.25 -14.71 4.24
C GLU A 129 -0.35 -13.84 5.33
N TYR A 130 -1.33 -12.99 4.98
CA TYR A 130 -1.99 -12.13 5.95
C TYR A 130 -2.66 -12.95 7.05
N ILE A 131 -3.49 -13.95 6.71
CA ILE A 131 -4.18 -14.80 7.69
C ILE A 131 -3.19 -15.64 8.51
N ALA A 132 -2.13 -16.17 7.90
CA ALA A 132 -1.12 -16.97 8.59
C ALA A 132 -0.39 -16.19 9.69
N ASN A 133 -0.16 -14.89 9.49
CA ASN A 133 0.50 -14.03 10.47
C ASN A 133 -0.39 -13.71 11.68
N TYR A 134 -1.73 -13.67 11.51
CA TYR A 134 -2.67 -13.37 12.59
C TYR A 134 -3.18 -14.61 13.34
N LEU A 135 -3.05 -15.81 12.75
CA LEU A 135 -3.44 -17.08 13.37
C LEU A 135 -2.28 -18.08 13.36
N PRO A 136 -1.15 -17.77 14.04
CA PRO A 136 0.06 -18.59 13.97
C PRO A 136 -0.10 -19.97 14.59
N TRP A 137 -1.12 -20.19 15.42
CA TRP A 137 -1.46 -21.47 16.06
C TRP A 137 -2.25 -22.40 15.14
N ALA A 138 -2.83 -21.91 14.03
CA ALA A 138 -3.61 -22.74 13.13
C ALA A 138 -2.71 -23.41 12.07
N PRO A 139 -3.01 -24.67 11.65
CA PRO A 139 -2.24 -25.36 10.62
C PRO A 139 -2.20 -24.52 9.32
N ARG A 140 -1.01 -24.22 8.83
CA ARG A 140 -0.81 -23.38 7.62
C ARG A 140 -1.57 -23.91 6.40
N SER A 141 -1.69 -25.23 6.24
CA SER A 141 -2.45 -25.85 5.15
C SER A 141 -3.94 -25.51 5.17
N TRP A 142 -4.54 -25.44 6.36
CA TRP A 142 -5.95 -25.09 6.53
C TRP A 142 -6.18 -23.60 6.28
N LEU A 143 -5.28 -22.75 6.77
CA LEU A 143 -5.33 -21.31 6.53
C LEU A 143 -5.21 -20.99 5.04
N LYS A 144 -4.28 -21.66 4.33
CA LYS A 144 -4.14 -21.55 2.88
C LYS A 144 -5.40 -21.98 2.13
N LEU A 145 -5.97 -23.13 2.49
CA LEU A 145 -7.20 -23.62 1.85
C LEU A 145 -8.36 -22.66 2.08
N PHE A 146 -8.49 -22.12 3.30
CA PHE A 146 -9.51 -21.13 3.63
C PHE A 146 -9.31 -19.84 2.84
N ALA A 147 -8.07 -19.31 2.82
CA ALA A 147 -7.73 -18.09 2.07
C ALA A 147 -8.04 -18.24 0.57
N ARG A 148 -7.67 -19.38 -0.03
CA ARG A 148 -7.97 -19.68 -1.45
C ARG A 148 -9.47 -19.73 -1.72
N ARG A 149 -10.25 -20.42 -0.88
CA ARG A 149 -11.71 -20.50 -1.04
C ARG A 149 -12.37 -19.11 -0.86
N ALA A 150 -11.93 -18.36 0.13
CA ALA A 150 -12.42 -17.00 0.36
C ALA A 150 -12.09 -16.10 -0.83
N SER A 151 -10.84 -16.08 -1.30
CA SER A 151 -10.43 -15.32 -2.48
C SER A 151 -11.19 -15.72 -3.73
N HIS A 152 -11.36 -17.03 -3.95
CA HIS A 152 -12.11 -17.53 -5.10
C HIS A 152 -13.56 -17.02 -5.10
N LYS A 153 -14.24 -17.10 -3.95
CA LYS A 153 -15.62 -16.61 -3.82
C LYS A 153 -15.70 -15.09 -4.07
N LEU A 154 -14.85 -14.31 -3.40
CA LEU A 154 -14.82 -12.86 -3.55
C LEU A 154 -14.56 -12.44 -5.00
N CYS A 155 -13.55 -13.03 -5.63
CA CYS A 155 -13.20 -12.69 -7.01
C CYS A 155 -14.29 -13.08 -8.01
N GLN A 156 -15.10 -14.12 -7.74
CA GLN A 156 -16.21 -14.52 -8.61
C GLN A 156 -17.43 -13.61 -8.50
N ASP A 157 -17.57 -12.87 -7.40
CA ASP A 157 -18.72 -12.00 -7.15
C ASP A 157 -18.63 -10.66 -7.92
N VAL A 158 -17.49 -10.39 -8.60
CA VAL A 158 -17.24 -9.14 -9.33
C VAL A 158 -16.98 -9.37 -10.81
N ASP A 159 -17.20 -8.35 -11.63
CA ASP A 159 -17.08 -8.44 -13.08
C ASP A 159 -15.60 -8.37 -13.55
N HIS A 160 -14.73 -7.63 -12.83
CA HIS A 160 -13.33 -7.46 -13.20
C HIS A 160 -12.43 -7.25 -11.98
N LEU A 161 -11.18 -7.72 -12.08
CA LEU A 161 -10.17 -7.53 -11.05
C LEU A 161 -9.06 -6.60 -11.54
N ILE A 162 -8.62 -5.70 -10.68
CA ILE A 162 -7.35 -4.99 -10.80
C ILE A 162 -6.36 -5.67 -9.86
N VAL A 163 -5.21 -6.07 -10.39
CA VAL A 163 -4.11 -6.65 -9.60
C VAL A 163 -2.87 -5.77 -9.70
N PRO A 164 -2.15 -5.53 -8.59
CA PRO A 164 -1.07 -4.55 -8.56
C PRO A 164 0.23 -5.03 -9.22
N SER A 165 0.36 -6.34 -9.49
CA SER A 165 1.57 -6.91 -10.08
C SER A 165 1.28 -8.21 -10.83
N GLN A 166 2.20 -8.58 -11.73
CA GLN A 166 2.12 -9.85 -12.47
C GLN A 166 2.24 -11.06 -11.53
N GLN A 167 3.03 -10.93 -10.46
CA GLN A 167 3.17 -11.97 -9.45
C GLN A 167 1.83 -12.22 -8.73
N MET A 168 1.09 -11.15 -8.40
CA MET A 168 -0.24 -11.29 -7.81
C MET A 168 -1.23 -11.91 -8.81
N ALA A 169 -1.15 -11.58 -10.09
CA ALA A 169 -1.95 -12.25 -11.12
C ALA A 169 -1.68 -13.77 -11.13
N GLY A 170 -0.39 -14.18 -11.09
CA GLY A 170 0.00 -15.59 -11.01
C GLY A 170 -0.48 -16.31 -9.75
N VAL A 171 -0.55 -15.62 -8.61
CA VAL A 171 -1.15 -16.19 -7.38
C VAL A 171 -2.63 -16.48 -7.60
N LEU A 172 -3.39 -15.58 -8.21
CA LEU A 172 -4.81 -15.79 -8.49
C LEU A 172 -5.03 -16.90 -9.53
N ASP A 173 -4.13 -17.04 -10.51
CA ASP A 173 -4.12 -18.19 -11.45
C ASP A 173 -3.96 -19.50 -10.68
N GLY A 174 -3.02 -19.56 -9.74
CA GLY A 174 -2.81 -20.71 -8.88
C GLY A 174 -4.01 -21.04 -7.96
N TYR A 175 -4.91 -20.09 -7.74
CA TYR A 175 -6.17 -20.31 -7.01
C TYR A 175 -7.30 -20.76 -7.93
N GLY A 176 -7.09 -20.85 -9.24
CA GLY A 176 -8.12 -21.19 -10.23
C GLY A 176 -9.15 -20.07 -10.45
N ILE A 177 -8.78 -18.82 -10.18
CA ILE A 177 -9.66 -17.67 -10.38
C ILE A 177 -9.65 -17.30 -11.86
N THR A 178 -10.82 -17.35 -12.49
CA THR A 178 -11.02 -17.07 -13.92
C THR A 178 -11.63 -15.70 -14.21
N THR A 179 -11.96 -14.94 -13.18
CA THR A 179 -12.48 -13.57 -13.34
C THR A 179 -11.51 -12.72 -14.17
N PRO A 180 -12.00 -12.01 -15.20
CA PRO A 180 -11.18 -11.13 -16.02
C PRO A 180 -10.37 -10.16 -15.15
N ARG A 181 -9.09 -9.95 -15.49
CA ARG A 181 -8.22 -9.09 -14.67
C ARG A 181 -7.25 -8.29 -15.51
N THR A 182 -6.86 -7.16 -14.98
CA THR A 182 -5.84 -6.27 -15.56
C THR A 182 -4.77 -5.98 -14.52
N VAL A 183 -3.51 -6.11 -14.91
CA VAL A 183 -2.38 -5.70 -14.07
C VAL A 183 -2.26 -4.18 -14.17
N LEU A 184 -2.68 -3.51 -13.12
CA LEU A 184 -2.62 -2.06 -12.97
C LEU A 184 -2.03 -1.75 -11.59
N PRO A 185 -0.75 -1.44 -11.51
CA PRO A 185 -0.13 -1.00 -10.27
C PRO A 185 -0.72 0.35 -9.81
N THR A 186 -0.63 0.63 -8.54
CA THR A 186 -0.95 1.96 -8.01
C THR A 186 0.17 2.91 -8.40
N GLY A 187 -0.18 4.00 -9.09
CA GLY A 187 0.76 5.09 -9.35
C GLY A 187 0.95 5.97 -8.12
N ILE A 188 2.04 6.73 -8.10
CA ILE A 188 2.22 7.82 -7.14
C ILE A 188 2.13 9.17 -7.86
N ASP A 189 1.60 10.19 -7.16
CA ASP A 189 1.67 11.56 -7.66
C ASP A 189 3.07 12.09 -7.36
N LEU A 190 3.93 12.10 -8.38
CA LEU A 190 5.32 12.53 -8.24
C LEU A 190 5.46 13.99 -7.76
N GLN A 191 4.41 14.82 -7.91
CA GLN A 191 4.42 16.19 -7.40
C GLN A 191 4.37 16.21 -5.86
N GLU A 192 3.71 15.24 -5.23
CA GLU A 192 3.66 15.11 -3.76
C GLU A 192 5.02 14.75 -3.16
N PHE A 193 5.94 14.20 -3.97
CA PHE A 193 7.29 13.80 -3.55
C PHE A 193 8.38 14.77 -4.03
N ARG A 194 7.99 16.01 -4.36
CA ARG A 194 8.92 17.12 -4.60
C ARG A 194 9.18 17.86 -3.29
N GLY A 195 10.45 18.06 -2.95
CA GLY A 195 10.83 18.75 -1.72
C GLY A 195 11.29 17.79 -0.62
N GLY A 196 11.02 18.14 0.63
CA GLY A 196 11.63 17.48 1.79
C GLY A 196 13.08 17.90 2.01
N SER A 197 13.51 17.92 3.28
CA SER A 197 14.90 18.24 3.68
C SER A 197 15.36 17.28 4.76
N GLY A 198 16.31 16.41 4.39
CA GLY A 198 16.96 15.51 5.34
C GLY A 198 17.71 16.26 6.44
N GLU A 199 18.29 17.40 6.10
CA GLU A 199 18.99 18.26 7.04
C GLU A 199 18.04 18.80 8.11
N ARG A 200 16.87 19.33 7.71
CA ARG A 200 15.82 19.80 8.63
C ARG A 200 15.37 18.68 9.60
N PHE A 201 15.17 17.47 9.10
CA PHE A 201 14.82 16.32 9.95
C PHE A 201 15.93 16.00 10.93
N ARG A 202 17.18 15.96 10.46
CA ARG A 202 18.35 15.69 11.32
C ARG A 202 18.50 16.74 12.42
N GLU A 203 18.37 18.01 12.08
CA GLU A 203 18.42 19.11 13.06
C GLU A 203 17.29 19.02 14.09
N GLN A 204 16.06 18.84 13.62
CA GLN A 204 14.86 18.77 14.48
C GLN A 204 14.97 17.64 15.51
N TYR A 205 15.57 16.51 15.13
CA TYR A 205 15.66 15.33 16.01
C TYR A 205 17.05 15.07 16.58
N GLY A 206 17.97 16.03 16.47
CA GLY A 206 19.32 15.94 17.04
C GLY A 206 20.17 14.80 16.45
N ILE A 207 20.05 14.57 15.13
CA ILE A 207 20.82 13.58 14.39
C ILE A 207 22.02 14.30 13.75
N GLY A 208 23.24 13.91 14.13
CA GLY A 208 24.45 14.53 13.58
C GLY A 208 24.52 14.39 12.05
N ALA A 209 25.03 15.43 11.38
CA ALA A 209 25.13 15.47 9.91
C ALA A 209 25.90 14.27 9.35
N ASP A 210 27.00 13.88 10.01
CA ASP A 210 27.87 12.77 9.60
C ASP A 210 27.44 11.40 10.14
N ARG A 211 26.29 11.33 10.84
CA ARG A 211 25.81 10.06 11.39
C ARG A 211 25.24 9.19 10.27
N PRO A 212 25.83 8.02 9.96
CA PRO A 212 25.28 7.11 8.98
C PRO A 212 23.85 6.72 9.36
N THR A 213 22.90 6.84 8.42
CA THR A 213 21.49 6.69 8.73
C THR A 213 20.79 5.80 7.70
N LEU A 214 20.15 4.73 8.19
CA LEU A 214 19.20 3.93 7.41
C LEU A 214 17.79 4.38 7.76
N VAL A 215 16.89 4.36 6.79
CA VAL A 215 15.47 4.64 6.98
C VAL A 215 14.63 3.48 6.47
N THR A 216 13.60 3.11 7.20
CA THR A 216 12.50 2.28 6.72
C THR A 216 11.17 2.96 7.03
N VAL A 217 10.23 2.85 6.11
CA VAL A 217 8.88 3.38 6.25
C VAL A 217 7.90 2.25 5.95
N SER A 218 7.12 1.84 6.94
CA SER A 218 6.08 0.82 6.76
C SER A 218 5.12 0.78 7.95
N ARG A 219 3.96 0.17 7.75
CA ARG A 219 3.18 -0.34 8.88
C ARG A 219 4.04 -1.35 9.66
N LEU A 220 4.08 -1.24 10.98
CA LEU A 220 4.84 -2.18 11.82
C LEU A 220 4.00 -3.43 12.07
N ALA A 221 4.10 -4.40 11.16
CA ALA A 221 3.43 -5.68 11.22
C ALA A 221 4.43 -6.79 10.87
N MET A 222 4.16 -8.02 11.29
CA MET A 222 5.08 -9.15 11.14
C MET A 222 5.47 -9.39 9.67
N GLU A 223 4.51 -9.22 8.75
CA GLU A 223 4.71 -9.36 7.30
C GLU A 223 5.63 -8.29 6.68
N LYS A 224 5.95 -7.21 7.40
CA LYS A 224 6.89 -6.18 6.93
C LYS A 224 8.35 -6.48 7.25
N ASN A 225 8.57 -7.51 8.04
CA ASN A 225 9.89 -8.08 8.32
C ASN A 225 10.92 -7.08 8.88
N THR A 226 10.46 -6.07 9.61
CA THR A 226 11.34 -5.07 10.26
C THR A 226 12.29 -5.74 11.26
N GLY A 227 11.89 -6.87 11.85
CA GLY A 227 12.76 -7.65 12.74
C GLY A 227 14.03 -8.20 12.07
N PHE A 228 13.96 -8.54 10.78
CA PHE A 228 15.13 -8.87 9.98
C PHE A 228 16.07 -7.65 9.80
N LEU A 229 15.51 -6.48 9.51
CA LEU A 229 16.31 -5.25 9.40
C LEU A 229 16.98 -4.88 10.72
N LEU A 230 16.38 -5.17 11.87
CA LEU A 230 17.06 -5.03 13.17
C LEU A 230 18.26 -5.96 13.31
N GLN A 231 18.18 -7.20 12.81
CA GLN A 231 19.33 -8.12 12.78
C GLN A 231 20.45 -7.59 11.86
N VAL A 232 20.09 -7.05 10.70
CA VAL A 232 21.04 -6.40 9.78
C VAL A 232 21.73 -5.22 10.49
N VAL A 233 21.00 -4.36 11.21
CA VAL A 233 21.57 -3.26 11.99
C VAL A 233 22.49 -3.81 13.08
N GLY A 234 22.09 -4.84 13.82
CA GLY A 234 22.95 -5.50 14.82
C GLY A 234 24.27 -6.00 14.24
N ARG A 235 24.26 -6.49 13.01
CA ARG A 235 25.49 -6.90 12.31
C ARG A 235 26.36 -5.70 11.90
N LEU A 236 25.73 -4.60 11.51
CA LEU A 236 26.41 -3.38 11.02
C LEU A 236 27.06 -2.55 12.13
N VAL A 237 26.51 -2.51 13.34
CA VAL A 237 27.01 -1.65 14.41
C VAL A 237 28.42 -2.01 14.87
N ALA A 238 28.89 -3.24 14.63
CA ALA A 238 30.29 -3.62 14.88
C ALA A 238 31.26 -2.81 14.00
N GLU A 239 30.86 -2.44 12.81
CA GLU A 239 31.68 -1.65 11.88
C GLU A 239 31.30 -0.17 11.90
N PHE A 240 30.02 0.13 12.07
CA PHE A 240 29.45 1.49 12.13
C PHE A 240 28.79 1.74 13.50
N PRO A 241 29.57 1.94 14.59
CA PRO A 241 28.99 2.07 15.94
C PRO A 241 28.00 3.23 16.08
N LYS A 242 28.14 4.27 15.25
CA LYS A 242 27.24 5.43 15.23
C LYS A 242 26.05 5.27 14.29
N LEU A 243 25.90 4.12 13.60
CA LEU A 243 24.77 3.90 12.69
C LEU A 243 23.45 4.19 13.38
N LEU A 244 22.56 4.90 12.70
CA LEU A 244 21.19 5.12 13.11
C LEU A 244 20.25 4.40 12.14
N PHE A 245 19.30 3.65 12.67
CA PHE A 245 18.17 3.11 11.93
C PHE A 245 16.88 3.81 12.35
N ILE A 246 16.29 4.55 11.43
CA ILE A 246 15.02 5.25 11.59
C ILE A 246 13.92 4.31 11.14
N VAL A 247 12.97 4.05 12.04
CA VAL A 247 11.78 3.25 11.78
C VAL A 247 10.56 4.16 11.86
N ALA A 248 9.99 4.51 10.71
CA ALA A 248 8.80 5.33 10.61
C ALA A 248 7.56 4.49 10.29
N GLY A 249 6.52 4.66 11.10
CA GLY A 249 5.24 3.96 11.03
C GLY A 249 4.84 3.35 12.36
N GLU A 250 3.60 2.90 12.41
CA GLU A 250 2.99 2.24 13.57
C GLU A 250 2.37 0.90 13.17
N GLY A 251 1.98 0.11 14.16
CA GLY A 251 1.30 -1.16 13.93
C GLY A 251 1.43 -2.14 15.07
N PRO A 252 0.75 -3.29 14.97
CA PRO A 252 0.65 -4.27 16.06
C PRO A 252 1.99 -4.88 16.49
N ASP A 253 3.01 -4.82 15.64
CA ASP A 253 4.33 -5.39 15.92
C ASP A 253 5.30 -4.40 16.60
N ALA A 254 4.90 -3.14 16.79
CA ALA A 254 5.76 -2.08 17.32
C ALA A 254 6.40 -2.43 18.67
N GLU A 255 5.61 -2.93 19.61
CA GLU A 255 6.09 -3.26 20.95
C GLU A 255 7.06 -4.46 20.95
N ARG A 256 6.81 -5.47 20.08
CA ARG A 256 7.74 -6.59 19.90
C ARG A 256 9.08 -6.10 19.33
N LEU A 257 9.04 -5.22 18.32
CA LEU A 257 10.25 -4.65 17.71
C LEU A 257 11.07 -3.79 18.70
N LYS A 258 10.42 -2.99 19.54
CA LYS A 258 11.09 -2.23 20.60
C LYS A 258 11.77 -3.16 21.61
N LYS A 259 11.09 -4.24 22.03
CA LYS A 259 11.66 -5.27 22.91
C LYS A 259 12.85 -5.97 22.25
N GLN A 260 12.76 -6.31 20.97
CA GLN A 260 13.85 -6.91 20.20
C GLN A 260 15.03 -5.96 20.12
N THR A 261 14.82 -4.67 19.84
CA THR A 261 15.87 -3.62 19.83
C THR A 261 16.61 -3.58 21.17
N ALA A 262 15.88 -3.58 22.30
CA ALA A 262 16.47 -3.57 23.63
C ALA A 262 17.26 -4.85 23.94
N ALA A 263 16.70 -6.02 23.59
CA ALA A 263 17.37 -7.32 23.77
C ALA A 263 18.68 -7.45 22.97
N MET A 264 18.78 -6.74 21.84
CA MET A 264 19.97 -6.69 20.99
C MET A 264 20.95 -5.58 21.41
N GLY A 265 20.64 -4.75 22.42
CA GLY A 265 21.50 -3.63 22.84
C GLY A 265 21.58 -2.49 21.82
N LEU A 266 20.53 -2.30 21.00
CA LEU A 266 20.52 -1.34 19.88
C LEU A 266 19.78 -0.04 20.18
N GLN A 267 19.54 0.31 21.45
CA GLN A 267 18.72 1.48 21.84
C GLN A 267 19.29 2.80 21.34
N ASP A 268 20.63 2.90 21.22
CA ASP A 268 21.31 4.09 20.70
C ASP A 268 21.35 4.11 19.16
N ASN A 269 21.06 2.98 18.52
CA ASN A 269 21.16 2.79 17.07
C ASN A 269 19.81 2.71 16.37
N VAL A 270 18.67 2.61 17.08
CA VAL A 270 17.34 2.49 16.50
C VAL A 270 16.42 3.52 17.12
N ARG A 271 15.70 4.28 16.27
CA ARG A 271 14.67 5.22 16.71
C ARG A 271 13.35 4.93 16.00
N PHE A 272 12.29 4.78 16.79
CA PHE A 272 10.91 4.63 16.30
C PHE A 272 10.21 5.97 16.34
N PHE A 273 9.70 6.42 15.19
CA PHE A 273 9.09 7.74 15.04
C PHE A 273 7.57 7.72 14.98
N GLY A 274 6.94 6.52 14.96
CA GLY A 274 5.50 6.44 14.76
C GLY A 274 5.07 6.89 13.38
N ASN A 275 3.79 7.25 13.23
CA ASN A 275 3.27 7.80 11.99
C ASN A 275 3.72 9.27 11.83
N LEU A 276 4.32 9.59 10.69
CA LEU A 276 4.76 10.93 10.33
C LEU A 276 3.79 11.55 9.34
N ASP A 277 3.62 12.90 9.40
CA ASP A 277 2.83 13.61 8.41
C ASP A 277 3.39 13.40 7.00
N ARG A 278 2.53 12.88 6.12
CA ARG A 278 2.92 12.40 4.79
C ARG A 278 3.33 13.51 3.82
N ARG A 279 2.85 14.73 4.03
CA ARG A 279 3.09 15.85 3.12
C ARG A 279 4.35 16.65 3.47
N THR A 280 4.86 16.48 4.69
CA THR A 280 5.97 17.27 5.20
C THR A 280 7.03 16.40 5.85
N VAL A 281 6.83 16.02 7.10
CA VAL A 281 7.84 15.35 7.95
C VAL A 281 8.27 14.00 7.38
N LEU A 282 7.37 13.26 6.72
CA LEU A 282 7.72 11.97 6.13
C LEU A 282 8.71 12.13 4.96
N LEU A 283 8.56 13.16 4.13
CA LEU A 283 9.51 13.44 3.04
C LEU A 283 10.90 13.79 3.59
N ASP A 284 10.92 14.56 4.66
CA ASP A 284 12.16 14.91 5.38
C ASP A 284 12.81 13.66 5.98
N CYS A 285 12.01 12.76 6.54
CA CYS A 285 12.46 11.49 7.10
C CYS A 285 13.13 10.60 6.05
N TYR A 286 12.50 10.43 4.87
CA TYR A 286 13.13 9.69 3.77
C TYR A 286 14.50 10.27 3.43
N ARG A 287 14.56 11.60 3.20
CA ARG A 287 15.78 12.31 2.82
C ARG A 287 16.84 12.41 3.93
N ALA A 288 16.46 12.16 5.19
CA ALA A 288 17.40 12.06 6.30
C ALA A 288 18.25 10.77 6.23
N GLY A 289 17.79 9.75 5.51
CA GLY A 289 18.51 8.52 5.31
C GLY A 289 19.60 8.60 4.23
N ASP A 290 20.76 8.04 4.50
CA ASP A 290 21.74 7.73 3.47
C ASP A 290 21.27 6.61 2.55
N LEU A 291 20.47 5.68 3.12
CA LEU A 291 19.87 4.53 2.42
C LEU A 291 18.48 4.25 2.97
N PHE A 292 17.59 3.83 2.07
CA PHE A 292 16.31 3.25 2.41
C PHE A 292 16.42 1.73 2.42
N ALA A 293 16.13 1.10 3.57
CA ALA A 293 16.21 -0.34 3.75
C ALA A 293 14.80 -0.96 3.82
N PHE A 294 14.54 -2.00 3.00
CA PHE A 294 13.23 -2.64 2.96
C PHE A 294 13.34 -4.14 2.68
N ALA A 295 12.58 -4.98 3.41
CA ALA A 295 12.71 -6.43 3.33
C ALA A 295 11.38 -7.18 3.47
N SER A 296 10.23 -6.58 3.11
CA SER A 296 8.93 -7.24 3.18
C SER A 296 8.80 -8.35 2.13
N PRO A 297 8.51 -9.61 2.51
CA PRO A 297 8.34 -10.71 1.56
C PRO A 297 6.94 -10.76 0.92
N THR A 298 5.97 -9.97 1.39
CA THR A 298 4.56 -10.13 1.03
C THR A 298 3.94 -8.89 0.36
N GLU A 299 4.76 -7.92 -0.05
CA GLU A 299 4.24 -6.73 -0.72
C GLU A 299 3.56 -7.07 -2.04
N THR A 300 2.36 -6.56 -2.21
CA THR A 300 1.67 -6.66 -3.51
C THR A 300 2.24 -5.71 -4.54
N GLN A 301 2.84 -4.57 -4.11
CA GLN A 301 3.53 -3.62 -4.96
C GLN A 301 4.77 -3.01 -4.28
N GLY A 302 4.64 -2.41 -3.09
CA GLY A 302 5.74 -1.73 -2.38
C GLY A 302 5.85 -0.24 -2.74
N LEU A 303 4.76 0.51 -2.53
CA LEU A 303 4.71 1.96 -2.82
C LEU A 303 5.84 2.75 -2.16
N VAL A 304 6.26 2.36 -0.96
CA VAL A 304 7.36 3.02 -0.22
C VAL A 304 8.70 2.99 -0.97
N LEU A 305 8.92 2.00 -1.82
CA LEU A 305 10.10 1.94 -2.69
C LEU A 305 10.03 3.02 -3.77
N ILE A 306 8.85 3.19 -4.37
CA ILE A 306 8.63 4.22 -5.39
C ILE A 306 8.72 5.62 -4.78
N GLU A 307 8.26 5.79 -3.53
CA GLU A 307 8.41 7.03 -2.75
C GLU A 307 9.89 7.36 -2.51
N ALA A 308 10.69 6.36 -2.09
CA ALA A 308 12.14 6.51 -1.91
C ALA A 308 12.84 6.87 -3.24
N MET A 309 12.47 6.21 -4.36
CA MET A 309 12.96 6.54 -5.70
C MET A 309 12.65 7.99 -6.05
N ALA A 310 11.39 8.42 -5.91
CA ALA A 310 10.97 9.78 -6.26
C ALA A 310 11.71 10.85 -5.44
N LEU A 311 12.07 10.53 -4.21
CA LEU A 311 12.86 11.41 -3.32
C LEU A 311 14.38 11.29 -3.54
N GLY A 312 14.83 10.45 -4.44
CA GLY A 312 16.27 10.23 -4.71
C GLY A 312 17.01 9.63 -3.52
N VAL A 313 16.37 8.73 -2.76
CA VAL A 313 17.00 8.01 -1.67
C VAL A 313 17.43 6.63 -2.15
N PRO A 314 18.74 6.28 -2.10
CA PRO A 314 19.22 4.99 -2.56
C PRO A 314 18.60 3.83 -1.79
N ILE A 315 18.24 2.76 -2.47
CA ILE A 315 17.48 1.64 -1.90
C ILE A 315 18.37 0.41 -1.75
N VAL A 316 18.24 -0.27 -0.59
CA VAL A 316 18.66 -1.67 -0.42
C VAL A 316 17.43 -2.47 -0.05
N SER A 317 17.05 -3.44 -0.88
CA SER A 317 15.82 -4.19 -0.65
C SER A 317 15.92 -5.63 -1.13
N THR A 318 15.11 -6.50 -0.51
CA THR A 318 14.76 -7.79 -1.11
C THR A 318 13.77 -7.55 -2.26
N ALA A 319 13.86 -8.36 -3.31
CA ALA A 319 12.97 -8.26 -4.47
C ALA A 319 12.04 -9.47 -4.52
N VAL A 320 10.99 -9.46 -3.69
CA VAL A 320 10.02 -10.55 -3.54
C VAL A 320 8.61 -10.04 -3.86
N MET A 321 7.80 -10.85 -4.54
CA MET A 321 6.42 -10.48 -4.91
C MET A 321 6.35 -9.15 -5.69
N GLY A 322 5.52 -8.20 -5.26
CA GLY A 322 5.33 -6.91 -5.91
C GLY A 322 6.58 -6.04 -5.93
N THR A 323 7.45 -6.15 -4.91
CA THR A 323 8.73 -5.41 -4.90
C THR A 323 9.65 -5.86 -6.03
N ALA A 324 9.60 -7.14 -6.44
CA ALA A 324 10.35 -7.63 -7.60
C ALA A 324 9.91 -6.95 -8.91
N THR A 325 8.64 -6.57 -9.03
CA THR A 325 8.17 -5.80 -10.19
C THR A 325 8.69 -4.36 -10.15
N VAL A 326 8.63 -3.72 -8.98
CA VAL A 326 9.09 -2.34 -8.81
C VAL A 326 10.59 -2.21 -9.05
N LEU A 327 11.37 -3.19 -8.58
CA LEU A 327 12.83 -3.12 -8.59
C LEU A 327 13.48 -3.75 -9.84
N ARG A 328 12.72 -4.41 -10.72
CA ARG A 328 13.25 -5.18 -11.86
C ARG A 328 14.26 -4.41 -12.70
N ASP A 329 13.91 -3.19 -13.07
CA ASP A 329 14.69 -2.35 -13.97
C ASP A 329 15.22 -1.09 -13.26
N ALA A 330 15.08 -1.02 -11.92
CA ALA A 330 15.47 0.12 -11.14
C ALA A 330 16.99 0.23 -11.01
N LYS A 331 17.53 1.37 -11.44
CA LYS A 331 18.95 1.73 -11.30
C LYS A 331 19.27 2.34 -9.94
N SER A 332 18.25 2.75 -9.18
CA SER A 332 18.35 3.38 -7.85
C SER A 332 18.39 2.39 -6.69
N ALA A 333 18.37 1.08 -6.97
CA ALA A 333 18.25 0.04 -5.97
C ALA A 333 19.36 -1.00 -6.06
N CYS A 334 19.83 -1.44 -4.89
CA CYS A 334 20.67 -2.62 -4.71
C CYS A 334 19.77 -3.76 -4.19
N ILE A 335 19.60 -4.80 -5.01
CA ILE A 335 18.80 -5.97 -4.66
C ILE A 335 19.64 -6.93 -3.82
N SER A 336 19.07 -7.39 -2.71
CA SER A 336 19.71 -8.33 -1.77
C SER A 336 18.88 -9.61 -1.58
N ALA A 337 19.54 -10.69 -1.22
CA ALA A 337 18.85 -11.83 -0.63
C ALA A 337 18.35 -11.47 0.79
N GLU A 338 17.35 -12.23 1.28
CA GLU A 338 16.90 -12.19 2.67
C GLU A 338 17.87 -13.01 3.55
N ASP A 339 19.11 -12.51 3.62
CA ASP A 339 20.20 -13.05 4.43
C ASP A 339 20.90 -11.87 5.11
N VAL A 340 21.11 -11.99 6.42
CA VAL A 340 21.62 -10.89 7.25
C VAL A 340 23.03 -10.44 6.81
N GLU A 341 23.91 -11.37 6.53
CA GLU A 341 25.30 -11.05 6.13
C GLU A 341 25.34 -10.44 4.74
N VAL A 342 24.58 -10.99 3.79
CA VAL A 342 24.50 -10.47 2.42
C VAL A 342 23.91 -9.07 2.41
N PHE A 343 22.79 -8.87 3.10
CA PHE A 343 22.11 -7.58 3.17
C PHE A 343 23.00 -6.53 3.87
N ALA A 344 23.60 -6.88 5.01
CA ALA A 344 24.55 -6.02 5.72
C ALA A 344 25.76 -5.68 4.85
N GLY A 345 26.28 -6.63 4.08
CA GLY A 345 27.37 -6.41 3.13
C GLY A 345 27.04 -5.35 2.07
N HIS A 346 25.82 -5.39 1.49
CA HIS A 346 25.36 -4.37 0.55
C HIS A 346 25.22 -2.99 1.21
N VAL A 347 24.64 -2.92 2.39
CA VAL A 347 24.51 -1.67 3.16
C VAL A 347 25.90 -1.11 3.50
N ALA A 348 26.81 -1.93 4.04
CA ALA A 348 28.16 -1.50 4.41
C ALA A 348 28.92 -0.96 3.20
N ARG A 349 28.87 -1.65 2.05
CA ARG A 349 29.51 -1.18 0.81
C ARG A 349 29.01 0.21 0.42
N LEU A 350 27.70 0.41 0.43
CA LEU A 350 27.09 1.69 0.07
C LEU A 350 27.39 2.79 1.10
N LEU A 351 27.42 2.49 2.40
CA LEU A 351 27.79 3.46 3.43
C LEU A 351 29.24 3.94 3.28
N ARG A 352 30.17 3.07 2.84
CA ARG A 352 31.56 3.43 2.58
C ARG A 352 31.76 4.21 1.28
N SER A 353 30.85 4.12 0.31
CA SER A 353 30.99 4.73 -1.02
C SER A 353 29.96 5.86 -1.25
N PRO A 354 30.28 7.12 -0.94
CA PRO A 354 29.43 8.26 -1.27
C PRO A 354 29.14 8.36 -2.78
N ALA A 355 30.10 7.96 -3.62
CA ALA A 355 29.94 7.99 -5.07
C ALA A 355 28.85 7.01 -5.55
N ASP A 356 28.84 5.76 -5.04
CA ASP A 356 27.81 4.78 -5.38
C ASP A 356 26.44 5.26 -4.90
N ARG A 357 26.36 5.81 -3.67
CA ARG A 357 25.09 6.39 -3.18
C ARG A 357 24.60 7.54 -4.05
N ALA A 358 25.47 8.44 -4.47
CA ALA A 358 25.11 9.56 -5.33
C ALA A 358 24.60 9.06 -6.70
N GLN A 359 25.21 8.04 -7.27
CA GLN A 359 24.76 7.43 -8.52
C GLN A 359 23.34 6.84 -8.39
N LEU A 360 23.09 6.06 -7.32
CA LEU A 360 21.77 5.48 -7.06
C LEU A 360 20.73 6.58 -6.79
N ALA A 361 21.08 7.61 -6.02
CA ALA A 361 20.22 8.74 -5.71
C ALA A 361 19.79 9.50 -6.98
N GLN A 362 20.73 9.72 -7.90
CA GLN A 362 20.45 10.42 -9.16
C GLN A 362 19.51 9.63 -10.06
N ALA A 363 19.57 8.30 -10.06
CA ALA A 363 18.71 7.44 -10.88
C ALA A 363 17.27 7.36 -10.34
N GLY A 364 17.05 7.56 -9.04
CA GLY A 364 15.76 7.35 -8.39
C GLY A 364 14.59 8.10 -9.02
N PRO A 365 14.66 9.43 -9.21
CA PRO A 365 13.56 10.20 -9.82
C PRO A 365 13.22 9.75 -11.25
N GLU A 366 14.19 9.25 -12.03
CA GLU A 366 13.96 8.68 -13.36
C GLU A 366 13.22 7.34 -13.26
N ASP A 367 13.69 6.44 -12.39
CA ASP A 367 13.03 5.15 -12.13
C ASP A 367 11.58 5.35 -11.67
N ALA A 368 11.31 6.37 -10.84
CA ALA A 368 9.97 6.69 -10.35
C ALA A 368 9.00 7.13 -11.44
N GLN A 369 9.47 7.69 -12.58
CA GLN A 369 8.60 8.13 -13.68
C GLN A 369 7.76 7.00 -14.25
N ALA A 370 8.28 5.77 -14.28
CA ALA A 370 7.54 4.60 -14.75
C ALA A 370 6.28 4.32 -13.91
N TRP A 371 6.23 4.86 -12.70
CA TRP A 371 5.16 4.68 -11.72
C TRP A 371 4.28 5.93 -11.54
N SER A 372 4.39 6.90 -12.45
CA SER A 372 3.58 8.11 -12.38
C SER A 372 2.09 7.81 -12.51
N THR A 373 1.30 8.47 -11.68
CA THR A 373 -0.15 8.25 -11.61
C THR A 373 -0.85 8.55 -12.95
N GLU A 374 -0.39 9.55 -13.69
CA GLU A 374 -1.09 10.02 -14.89
C GLU A 374 -1.22 8.93 -15.96
N GLY A 375 -0.13 8.25 -16.31
CA GLY A 375 -0.13 7.17 -17.32
C GLY A 375 -0.97 5.97 -16.87
N LEU A 376 -0.85 5.60 -15.58
CA LEU A 376 -1.61 4.48 -15.03
C LEU A 376 -3.11 4.78 -14.94
N MET A 377 -3.49 6.00 -14.55
CA MET A 377 -4.91 6.39 -14.47
C MET A 377 -5.59 6.47 -15.83
N ARG A 378 -4.89 6.83 -16.91
CA ARG A 378 -5.46 6.72 -18.28
C ARG A 378 -5.89 5.29 -18.59
N ARG A 379 -5.09 4.29 -18.19
CA ARG A 379 -5.43 2.86 -18.35
C ARG A 379 -6.62 2.46 -17.48
N VAL A 380 -6.72 2.97 -16.25
CA VAL A 380 -7.88 2.76 -15.35
C VAL A 380 -9.15 3.34 -15.99
N VAL A 381 -9.08 4.58 -16.52
CA VAL A 381 -10.21 5.23 -17.19
C VAL A 381 -10.66 4.43 -18.42
N ALA A 382 -9.73 3.93 -19.22
CA ALA A 382 -10.04 3.09 -20.37
C ALA A 382 -10.73 1.78 -19.97
N LEU A 383 -10.25 1.13 -18.89
CA LEU A 383 -10.90 -0.04 -18.32
C LEU A 383 -12.33 0.26 -17.84
N TYR A 384 -12.54 1.35 -17.10
CA TYR A 384 -13.87 1.73 -16.64
C TYR A 384 -14.83 2.06 -17.78
N ALA A 385 -14.36 2.77 -18.80
CA ALA A 385 -15.15 3.08 -20.00
C ALA A 385 -15.58 1.79 -20.72
N GLY A 386 -14.64 0.85 -20.88
CA GLY A 386 -14.95 -0.46 -21.49
C GLY A 386 -16.00 -1.24 -20.69
N LEU A 387 -15.89 -1.25 -19.37
CA LEU A 387 -16.86 -1.94 -18.49
C LEU A 387 -18.23 -1.27 -18.48
N SER A 388 -18.29 0.06 -18.48
CA SER A 388 -19.57 0.80 -18.43
C SER A 388 -20.38 0.67 -19.72
N THR A 389 -19.71 0.43 -20.85
CA THR A 389 -20.33 0.28 -22.18
C THR A 389 -20.59 -1.18 -22.55
N ALA A 390 -19.96 -2.13 -21.87
CA ALA A 390 -20.10 -3.54 -22.15
C ALA A 390 -21.52 -4.04 -21.80
N ARG A 391 -22.09 -4.86 -22.69
CA ARG A 391 -23.35 -5.56 -22.38
C ARG A 391 -23.09 -6.77 -21.50
N ARG A 392 -23.98 -7.03 -20.55
CA ARG A 392 -23.97 -8.27 -19.79
C ARG A 392 -24.34 -9.44 -20.69
N ASP A 393 -23.62 -10.54 -20.56
CA ASP A 393 -23.99 -11.79 -21.22
C ASP A 393 -25.20 -12.46 -20.55
N GLU A 394 -25.68 -13.57 -21.13
CA GLU A 394 -26.82 -14.34 -20.58
C GLU A 394 -26.58 -14.85 -19.13
N SER A 395 -25.32 -14.94 -18.70
CA SER A 395 -24.96 -15.28 -17.31
C SER A 395 -24.94 -14.07 -16.38
N GLY A 396 -25.23 -12.86 -16.89
CA GLY A 396 -25.20 -11.60 -16.15
C GLY A 396 -23.80 -11.02 -15.94
N ARG A 397 -22.76 -11.58 -16.58
CA ARG A 397 -21.38 -11.08 -16.50
C ARG A 397 -21.07 -10.06 -17.58
N VAL A 398 -20.30 -9.06 -17.26
CA VAL A 398 -19.82 -8.05 -18.21
C VAL A 398 -18.70 -8.64 -19.07
N ARG A 399 -18.85 -8.66 -20.39
CA ARG A 399 -17.76 -8.99 -21.33
C ARG A 399 -17.11 -7.69 -21.80
N VAL A 400 -15.84 -7.53 -21.46
CA VAL A 400 -14.98 -6.48 -22.03
C VAL A 400 -14.30 -7.08 -23.27
N ALA A 401 -14.43 -6.41 -24.43
CA ALA A 401 -13.54 -6.71 -25.55
C ALA A 401 -12.12 -6.41 -25.10
N MET A 402 -11.20 -7.38 -25.19
CA MET A 402 -9.80 -7.16 -24.84
C MET A 402 -9.27 -6.01 -25.72
N LEU A 403 -8.85 -4.94 -25.09
CA LEU A 403 -8.02 -3.93 -25.71
C LEU A 403 -6.62 -4.56 -25.84
N GLU A 404 -6.25 -4.95 -27.08
CA GLU A 404 -4.89 -5.35 -27.47
C GLU A 404 -3.88 -4.20 -27.28
#